data_298a04d73a7e82182b04917757aced13
#
_entry.id   298a04d73a7e82182b04917757aced13
#
_cell.length_a   1.000
_cell.length_b   1.000
_cell.length_c   1.000
_cell.angle_alpha   90.00
_cell.angle_beta   90.00
_cell.angle_gamma   90.00
#
_symmetry.space_group_name_H-M   'P 1'
#
loop_
_entity.id
_entity.type
_entity.pdbx_description
1 polymer ?
#
loop_
_entity_poly.entity_id
_entity_poly.type
_entity_poly.pdbx_seq_one_letter_code
_entity_poly.pdbx_strand_id
1 'polypeptide(L)'
;MTPQIIAHRGASYLAPENTLTAFRKAMEVGADGVEMDVQQTKDGGLVIHHDFIIDMHTDIAGKIYDMTMGELKELDFGSWKDVSFRDEKIATLQEALALCKEMEGTIVQLEMKATIDDDPEFVPRVIRVIQEADIADRLVLISFNHNLLRQAKQLMPEITVGALVYGAVETMALPKGLWEFLDMQNSIEEENSFPQLPELSVENVDDENCSWLIRRLSNQISMLRANFPGESITAVLRHLEEQHDPVKYIQSLDFKPDWVSCEYHTAYQQPGMVQRLHDMGVKASFWTVDTEEGVKDLWPLQPDAIVTNRPDRVREWVAELEMQE
;
A
#
# COMPACT_ATOMS: atom_id res chain seq x y z
N MET A 1 21.94 -8.44 10.27
CA MET A 1 21.96 -7.62 9.01
C MET A 1 21.06 -6.43 9.26
N THR A 2 21.53 -5.20 8.99
CA THR A 2 20.72 -3.98 9.15
C THR A 2 19.57 -3.97 8.16
N PRO A 3 18.31 -3.78 8.60
CA PRO A 3 17.19 -3.69 7.70
C PRO A 3 17.24 -2.42 6.85
N GLN A 4 16.75 -2.49 5.62
CA GLN A 4 16.54 -1.33 4.78
C GLN A 4 15.39 -0.49 5.33
N ILE A 5 15.56 0.82 5.37
CA ILE A 5 14.52 1.76 5.83
C ILE A 5 13.81 2.32 4.63
N ILE A 6 12.56 1.90 4.43
CA ILE A 6 11.71 2.30 3.31
C ILE A 6 10.70 3.34 3.80
N ALA A 7 10.72 4.50 3.18
CA ALA A 7 9.81 5.59 3.52
C ALA A 7 8.42 5.33 2.93
N HIS A 8 7.43 5.03 3.78
CA HIS A 8 6.05 4.73 3.42
C HIS A 8 5.36 5.96 2.82
N ARG A 9 5.04 5.90 1.53
CA ARG A 9 4.51 7.02 0.74
C ARG A 9 5.45 8.24 0.76
N GLY A 10 6.77 7.98 0.83
CA GLY A 10 7.78 8.98 1.14
C GLY A 10 7.91 9.26 2.64
N ALA A 11 8.56 10.36 3.02
CA ALA A 11 8.63 10.81 4.41
C ALA A 11 7.29 11.42 4.83
N SER A 12 6.22 10.62 4.85
CA SER A 12 4.82 11.05 4.95
C SER A 12 4.47 11.72 6.28
N TYR A 13 5.27 11.51 7.33
CA TYR A 13 5.14 12.29 8.56
C TYR A 13 5.58 13.75 8.36
N LEU A 14 6.61 14.00 7.54
CA LEU A 14 7.25 15.30 7.34
C LEU A 14 6.70 16.08 6.15
N ALA A 15 6.11 15.42 5.16
CA ALA A 15 5.58 16.01 3.93
C ALA A 15 4.28 15.30 3.50
N PRO A 16 3.47 15.89 2.59
CA PRO A 16 2.27 15.23 2.10
C PRO A 16 2.60 13.89 1.45
N GLU A 17 1.94 12.82 1.87
CA GLU A 17 2.18 11.47 1.37
C GLU A 17 2.00 11.38 -0.15
N ASN A 18 2.75 10.46 -0.77
CA ASN A 18 2.65 10.19 -2.21
C ASN A 18 2.91 11.41 -3.12
N THR A 19 3.73 12.36 -2.65
CA THR A 19 4.17 13.52 -3.44
C THR A 19 5.66 13.47 -3.74
N LEU A 20 6.09 14.19 -4.79
CA LEU A 20 7.50 14.31 -5.11
C LEU A 20 8.30 14.96 -3.97
N THR A 21 7.66 15.87 -3.24
CA THR A 21 8.24 16.50 -2.05
C THR A 21 8.49 15.49 -0.94
N ALA A 22 7.54 14.55 -0.68
CA ALA A 22 7.72 13.50 0.32
C ALA A 22 8.85 12.53 -0.06
N PHE A 23 8.99 12.20 -1.34
CA PHE A 23 10.07 11.32 -1.82
C PHE A 23 11.45 11.98 -1.71
N ARG A 24 11.59 13.26 -2.08
CA ARG A 24 12.84 14.01 -1.85
C ARG A 24 13.18 14.07 -0.37
N LYS A 25 12.17 14.34 0.47
CA LYS A 25 12.35 14.44 1.91
C LYS A 25 12.81 13.11 2.52
N ALA A 26 12.31 11.99 2.03
CA ALA A 26 12.74 10.66 2.47
C ALA A 26 14.25 10.46 2.27
N MET A 27 14.79 10.84 1.12
CA MET A 27 16.21 10.72 0.84
C MET A 27 17.06 11.71 1.63
N GLU A 28 16.54 12.94 1.84
CA GLU A 28 17.23 13.95 2.68
C GLU A 28 17.44 13.47 4.12
N VAL A 29 16.49 12.70 4.66
CA VAL A 29 16.58 12.14 6.04
C VAL A 29 17.23 10.76 6.08
N GLY A 30 17.74 10.26 4.96
CA GLY A 30 18.56 9.05 4.88
C GLY A 30 17.78 7.74 4.80
N ALA A 31 16.57 7.75 4.23
CA ALA A 31 15.91 6.49 3.87
C ALA A 31 16.72 5.73 2.79
N ASP A 32 16.65 4.39 2.81
CA ASP A 32 17.28 3.55 1.79
C ASP A 32 16.38 3.40 0.56
N GLY A 33 15.10 3.72 0.71
CA GLY A 33 14.12 3.63 -0.36
C GLY A 33 12.84 4.36 -0.05
N VAL A 34 11.95 4.35 -1.02
CA VAL A 34 10.59 4.90 -0.92
C VAL A 34 9.58 3.83 -1.31
N GLU A 35 8.46 3.86 -0.64
CA GLU A 35 7.27 3.14 -1.06
C GLU A 35 6.26 4.15 -1.61
N MET A 36 5.50 3.76 -2.63
CA MET A 36 4.50 4.59 -3.30
C MET A 36 3.38 3.74 -3.89
N ASP A 37 2.20 4.35 -4.03
CA ASP A 37 0.97 3.71 -4.48
C ASP A 37 0.57 4.17 -5.88
N VAL A 38 0.51 3.28 -6.87
CA VAL A 38 0.05 3.65 -8.22
C VAL A 38 -1.40 3.27 -8.44
N GLN A 39 -2.17 4.23 -8.96
CA GLN A 39 -3.55 4.06 -9.41
C GLN A 39 -3.72 4.57 -10.83
N GLN A 40 -4.83 4.15 -11.46
CA GLN A 40 -5.21 4.58 -12.79
C GLN A 40 -6.31 5.64 -12.75
N THR A 41 -6.17 6.66 -13.57
CA THR A 41 -7.20 7.68 -13.81
C THR A 41 -8.23 7.21 -14.84
N LYS A 42 -9.35 7.94 -14.96
CA LYS A 42 -10.41 7.69 -15.95
C LYS A 42 -9.93 7.60 -17.39
N ASP A 43 -8.94 8.38 -17.76
CA ASP A 43 -8.34 8.43 -19.11
C ASP A 43 -7.10 7.53 -19.26
N GLY A 44 -6.86 6.64 -18.27
CA GLY A 44 -5.79 5.65 -18.32
C GLY A 44 -4.41 6.18 -17.93
N GLY A 45 -4.33 7.40 -17.39
CA GLY A 45 -3.10 7.93 -16.78
C GLY A 45 -2.75 7.15 -15.49
N LEU A 46 -1.48 7.16 -15.11
CA LEU A 46 -1.00 6.55 -13.86
C LEU A 46 -0.57 7.64 -12.89
N VAL A 47 -1.22 7.67 -11.72
CA VAL A 47 -0.97 8.65 -10.65
C VAL A 47 -0.53 7.95 -9.36
N ILE A 48 0.20 8.69 -8.54
CA ILE A 48 0.67 8.22 -7.24
C ILE A 48 -0.27 8.75 -6.15
N HIS A 49 -1.10 7.84 -5.61
CA HIS A 49 -2.05 8.15 -4.55
C HIS A 49 -2.55 6.86 -3.89
N HIS A 50 -2.72 6.87 -2.55
CA HIS A 50 -3.11 5.66 -1.81
C HIS A 50 -4.61 5.37 -1.88
N ASP A 51 -5.44 6.33 -1.47
CA ASP A 51 -6.88 6.15 -1.37
C ASP A 51 -7.56 6.21 -2.74
N PHE A 52 -8.65 5.48 -2.94
CA PHE A 52 -9.44 5.61 -4.16
C PHE A 52 -10.21 6.92 -4.22
N ILE A 53 -10.48 7.51 -3.05
CA ILE A 53 -11.10 8.83 -2.89
C ILE A 53 -10.05 9.89 -2.59
N ILE A 54 -10.29 11.13 -3.04
CA ILE A 54 -9.36 12.25 -2.85
C ILE A 54 -9.76 13.19 -1.70
N ASP A 55 -10.90 12.92 -1.07
CA ASP A 55 -11.55 13.77 -0.06
C ASP A 55 -10.67 14.06 1.17
N MET A 56 -9.72 13.15 1.46
CA MET A 56 -8.80 13.29 2.59
C MET A 56 -7.60 14.20 2.28
N HIS A 57 -7.32 14.44 1.01
CA HIS A 57 -6.10 15.09 0.55
C HIS A 57 -6.37 16.32 -0.33
N THR A 58 -7.64 16.64 -0.59
CA THR A 58 -8.06 17.80 -1.37
C THR A 58 -9.30 18.45 -0.73
N ASP A 59 -9.68 19.62 -1.20
CA ASP A 59 -10.88 20.35 -0.79
C ASP A 59 -12.15 19.94 -1.55
N ILE A 60 -12.05 18.95 -2.44
CA ILE A 60 -13.20 18.42 -3.18
C ILE A 60 -13.36 16.92 -2.96
N ALA A 61 -14.59 16.44 -3.11
CA ALA A 61 -14.89 15.01 -3.11
C ALA A 61 -14.74 14.42 -4.51
N GLY A 62 -14.17 13.20 -4.60
CA GLY A 62 -14.02 12.51 -5.87
C GLY A 62 -13.29 11.18 -5.75
N LYS A 63 -13.28 10.42 -6.84
CA LYS A 63 -12.55 9.16 -6.96
C LYS A 63 -11.51 9.26 -8.07
N ILE A 64 -10.32 8.74 -7.83
CA ILE A 64 -9.19 8.78 -8.80
C ILE A 64 -9.64 8.25 -10.17
N TYR A 65 -10.31 7.09 -10.20
CA TYR A 65 -10.70 6.42 -11.46
C TYR A 65 -11.89 7.08 -12.18
N ASP A 66 -12.59 8.02 -11.54
CA ASP A 66 -13.68 8.81 -12.16
C ASP A 66 -13.19 10.14 -12.75
N MET A 67 -11.94 10.52 -12.48
CA MET A 67 -11.33 11.77 -12.89
C MET A 67 -10.21 11.56 -13.91
N THR A 68 -10.08 12.49 -14.84
CA THR A 68 -8.98 12.52 -15.80
C THR A 68 -7.70 13.03 -15.15
N MET A 69 -6.54 12.71 -15.75
CA MET A 69 -5.24 13.26 -15.33
C MET A 69 -5.27 14.79 -15.28
N GLY A 70 -5.90 15.42 -16.28
CA GLY A 70 -5.98 16.89 -16.35
C GLY A 70 -6.75 17.48 -15.17
N GLU A 71 -7.91 16.89 -14.81
CA GLU A 71 -8.69 17.33 -13.66
C GLU A 71 -7.92 17.17 -12.35
N LEU A 72 -7.26 16.03 -12.13
CA LEU A 72 -6.46 15.78 -10.93
C LEU A 72 -5.27 16.74 -10.80
N LYS A 73 -4.59 17.09 -11.89
CA LYS A 73 -3.45 18.02 -11.90
C LYS A 73 -3.82 19.47 -11.55
N GLU A 74 -5.10 19.85 -11.64
CA GLU A 74 -5.54 21.20 -11.20
C GLU A 74 -5.66 21.30 -9.67
N LEU A 75 -5.85 20.17 -8.96
CA LEU A 75 -6.08 20.15 -7.52
C LEU A 75 -4.80 20.39 -6.70
N ASP A 76 -5.00 20.78 -5.44
CA ASP A 76 -3.96 20.92 -4.42
C ASP A 76 -3.96 19.66 -3.54
N PHE A 77 -2.89 18.89 -3.60
CA PHE A 77 -2.67 17.67 -2.81
C PHE A 77 -1.71 17.90 -1.63
N GLY A 78 -1.41 19.13 -1.29
CA GLY A 78 -0.44 19.46 -0.22
C GLY A 78 -1.01 20.19 0.97
N SER A 79 -1.91 21.17 0.76
CA SER A 79 -2.43 22.07 1.82
C SER A 79 -3.13 21.34 2.96
N TRP A 80 -3.65 20.14 2.73
CA TRP A 80 -4.24 19.30 3.79
C TRP A 80 -3.24 18.94 4.90
N LYS A 81 -1.96 18.82 4.54
CA LYS A 81 -0.87 18.51 5.46
C LYS A 81 -0.40 19.74 6.21
N ASP A 82 -0.07 20.79 5.47
CA ASP A 82 0.33 22.10 5.98
C ASP A 82 0.27 23.13 4.85
N VAL A 83 -0.04 24.39 5.18
CA VAL A 83 -0.12 25.48 4.20
C VAL A 83 1.18 25.74 3.43
N SER A 84 2.32 25.34 3.98
CA SER A 84 3.63 25.44 3.31
C SER A 84 3.75 24.51 2.10
N PHE A 85 2.89 23.51 1.98
CA PHE A 85 2.80 22.57 0.85
C PHE A 85 1.70 22.95 -0.13
N ARG A 86 1.17 24.17 -0.05
CA ARG A 86 0.15 24.64 -0.99
C ARG A 86 0.62 24.48 -2.43
N ASP A 87 -0.31 24.12 -3.30
CA ASP A 87 -0.11 23.89 -4.73
C ASP A 87 0.74 22.66 -5.08
N GLU A 88 1.08 21.80 -4.10
CA GLU A 88 1.64 20.48 -4.40
C GLU A 88 0.66 19.69 -5.28
N LYS A 89 1.16 19.10 -6.37
CA LYS A 89 0.33 18.39 -7.33
C LYS A 89 0.44 16.88 -7.15
N ILE A 90 -0.64 16.17 -7.49
CA ILE A 90 -0.57 14.71 -7.59
C ILE A 90 0.56 14.33 -8.57
N ALA A 91 1.45 13.43 -8.16
CA ALA A 91 2.52 12.95 -9.01
C ALA A 91 2.00 11.90 -10.01
N THR A 92 2.51 11.92 -11.23
CA THR A 92 2.37 10.78 -12.14
C THR A 92 3.41 9.72 -11.81
N LEU A 93 3.17 8.46 -12.20
CA LEU A 93 4.16 7.39 -12.06
C LEU A 93 5.47 7.76 -12.78
N GLN A 94 5.39 8.35 -13.96
CA GLN A 94 6.57 8.80 -14.73
C GLN A 94 7.39 9.83 -13.95
N GLU A 95 6.75 10.85 -13.37
CA GLU A 95 7.44 11.87 -12.57
C GLU A 95 8.10 11.27 -11.32
N ALA A 96 7.41 10.36 -10.63
CA ALA A 96 7.93 9.70 -9.43
C ALA A 96 9.14 8.80 -9.75
N LEU A 97 9.04 7.96 -10.80
CA LEU A 97 10.15 7.08 -11.19
C LEU A 97 11.34 7.87 -11.76
N ALA A 98 11.09 8.96 -12.50
CA ALA A 98 12.16 9.84 -12.95
C ALA A 98 12.93 10.45 -11.78
N LEU A 99 12.21 10.92 -10.75
CA LEU A 99 12.83 11.41 -9.52
C LEU A 99 13.65 10.31 -8.82
N CYS A 100 13.11 9.10 -8.68
CA CYS A 100 13.82 7.98 -8.07
C CYS A 100 15.07 7.57 -8.87
N LYS A 101 15.04 7.72 -10.19
CA LYS A 101 16.23 7.48 -11.03
C LYS A 101 17.36 8.43 -10.74
N GLU A 102 17.05 9.70 -10.47
CA GLU A 102 18.05 10.73 -10.11
C GLU A 102 18.67 10.48 -8.72
N MET A 103 17.94 9.76 -7.84
CA MET A 103 18.39 9.41 -6.50
C MET A 103 19.11 8.04 -6.53
N GLU A 104 20.44 8.08 -6.74
CA GLU A 104 21.25 6.85 -6.86
C GLU A 104 21.08 5.92 -5.66
N GLY A 105 20.95 4.62 -5.93
CA GLY A 105 20.83 3.59 -4.90
C GLY A 105 19.45 3.47 -4.23
N THR A 106 18.51 4.37 -4.53
CA THR A 106 17.16 4.34 -3.95
C THR A 106 16.40 3.10 -4.38
N ILE A 107 15.89 2.34 -3.40
CA ILE A 107 14.97 1.24 -3.61
C ILE A 107 13.55 1.79 -3.77
N VAL A 108 12.82 1.27 -4.73
CA VAL A 108 11.42 1.66 -4.95
C VAL A 108 10.52 0.46 -4.69
N GLN A 109 9.66 0.55 -3.68
CA GLN A 109 8.51 -0.35 -3.53
C GLN A 109 7.30 0.33 -4.16
N LEU A 110 6.78 -0.24 -5.25
CA LEU A 110 5.64 0.31 -5.99
C LEU A 110 4.42 -0.58 -5.77
N GLU A 111 3.46 -0.10 -4.97
CA GLU A 111 2.20 -0.80 -4.78
C GLU A 111 1.26 -0.55 -5.96
N MET A 112 0.86 -1.63 -6.63
CA MET A 112 -0.22 -1.59 -7.61
C MET A 112 -1.56 -1.67 -6.88
N LYS A 113 -2.29 -0.55 -6.83
CA LYS A 113 -3.67 -0.49 -6.34
C LYS A 113 -4.60 -0.97 -7.44
N ALA A 114 -5.22 -2.14 -7.24
CA ALA A 114 -6.19 -2.66 -8.19
C ALA A 114 -7.34 -1.65 -8.40
N THR A 115 -7.78 -1.48 -9.63
CA THR A 115 -8.98 -0.71 -9.91
C THR A 115 -10.22 -1.57 -9.65
N ILE A 116 -11.35 -0.94 -9.29
CA ILE A 116 -12.61 -1.65 -9.03
C ILE A 116 -13.12 -2.36 -10.31
N ASP A 117 -12.80 -1.83 -11.48
CA ASP A 117 -13.31 -2.32 -12.78
C ASP A 117 -12.36 -3.29 -13.50
N ASP A 118 -11.29 -3.74 -12.84
CA ASP A 118 -10.33 -4.74 -13.35
C ASP A 118 -9.87 -4.46 -14.81
N ASP A 119 -9.32 -3.24 -15.05
CA ASP A 119 -8.83 -2.85 -16.38
C ASP A 119 -7.63 -3.73 -16.78
N PRO A 120 -7.77 -4.58 -17.83
CA PRO A 120 -6.70 -5.48 -18.26
C PRO A 120 -5.44 -4.75 -18.77
N GLU A 121 -5.55 -3.45 -19.08
CA GLU A 121 -4.42 -2.62 -19.53
C GLU A 121 -3.66 -1.96 -18.36
N PHE A 122 -4.15 -2.05 -17.13
CA PHE A 122 -3.49 -1.41 -15.98
C PHE A 122 -2.05 -1.94 -15.79
N VAL A 123 -1.88 -3.25 -15.61
CA VAL A 123 -0.54 -3.86 -15.43
C VAL A 123 0.36 -3.62 -16.64
N PRO A 124 -0.09 -3.83 -17.90
CA PRO A 124 0.70 -3.48 -19.09
C PRO A 124 1.19 -2.03 -19.12
N ARG A 125 0.35 -1.07 -18.69
CA ARG A 125 0.75 0.35 -18.63
C ARG A 125 1.82 0.58 -17.55
N VAL A 126 1.65 0.01 -16.35
CA VAL A 126 2.66 0.11 -15.27
C VAL A 126 4.00 -0.47 -15.71
N ILE A 127 4.02 -1.68 -16.28
CA ILE A 127 5.24 -2.33 -16.77
C ILE A 127 5.93 -1.49 -17.85
N ARG A 128 5.18 -0.92 -18.79
CA ARG A 128 5.76 -0.03 -19.81
C ARG A 128 6.47 1.18 -19.19
N VAL A 129 5.85 1.84 -18.22
CA VAL A 129 6.45 2.99 -17.56
C VAL A 129 7.72 2.60 -16.79
N ILE A 130 7.73 1.44 -16.12
CA ILE A 130 8.92 0.91 -15.45
C ILE A 130 10.07 0.67 -16.44
N GLN A 131 9.77 0.06 -17.60
CA GLN A 131 10.75 -0.19 -18.65
C GLN A 131 11.32 1.12 -19.24
N GLU A 132 10.46 2.11 -19.49
CA GLU A 132 10.87 3.43 -19.99
C GLU A 132 11.71 4.19 -18.95
N ALA A 133 11.40 4.05 -17.67
CA ALA A 133 12.17 4.67 -16.58
C ALA A 133 13.54 4.02 -16.39
N ASP A 134 13.72 2.76 -16.78
CA ASP A 134 15.00 2.03 -16.67
C ASP A 134 15.53 2.02 -15.22
N ILE A 135 14.69 1.56 -14.28
CA ILE A 135 14.98 1.40 -12.84
C ILE A 135 14.51 0.05 -12.27
N ALA A 136 14.19 -0.91 -13.13
CA ALA A 136 13.61 -2.19 -12.74
C ALA A 136 14.51 -3.00 -11.80
N ASP A 137 15.82 -2.80 -11.86
CA ASP A 137 16.83 -3.43 -10.98
C ASP A 137 16.74 -2.99 -9.52
N ARG A 138 16.11 -1.85 -9.25
CA ARG A 138 15.91 -1.25 -7.92
C ARG A 138 14.44 -1.21 -7.50
N LEU A 139 13.55 -1.79 -8.30
CA LEU A 139 12.11 -1.71 -8.10
C LEU A 139 11.55 -3.07 -7.67
N VAL A 140 10.70 -3.03 -6.64
CA VAL A 140 9.89 -4.15 -6.18
C VAL A 140 8.42 -3.78 -6.41
N LEU A 141 7.74 -4.50 -7.30
CA LEU A 141 6.29 -4.38 -7.45
C LEU A 141 5.60 -5.11 -6.31
N ILE A 142 4.77 -4.40 -5.56
CA ILE A 142 4.00 -4.99 -4.47
C ILE A 142 2.51 -4.81 -4.70
N SER A 143 1.69 -5.70 -4.18
CA SER A 143 0.23 -5.61 -4.24
C SER A 143 -0.43 -6.58 -3.25
N PHE A 144 -1.59 -6.20 -2.72
CA PHE A 144 -2.54 -7.11 -2.05
C PHE A 144 -3.31 -7.96 -3.05
N ASN A 145 -3.52 -7.46 -4.27
CA ASN A 145 -4.08 -8.26 -5.37
C ASN A 145 -2.96 -9.03 -6.08
N HIS A 146 -2.76 -10.28 -5.66
CA HIS A 146 -1.67 -11.11 -6.18
C HIS A 146 -1.85 -11.50 -7.65
N ASN A 147 -3.05 -11.36 -8.22
CA ASN A 147 -3.25 -11.52 -9.66
C ASN A 147 -2.50 -10.47 -10.49
N LEU A 148 -2.37 -9.23 -9.98
CA LEU A 148 -1.58 -8.19 -10.64
C LEU A 148 -0.10 -8.55 -10.66
N LEU A 149 0.43 -9.13 -9.57
CA LEU A 149 1.82 -9.61 -9.49
C LEU A 149 2.08 -10.76 -10.48
N ARG A 150 1.12 -11.69 -10.61
CA ARG A 150 1.18 -12.78 -11.59
C ARG A 150 1.22 -12.24 -13.02
N GLN A 151 0.35 -11.28 -13.35
CA GLN A 151 0.36 -10.62 -14.65
C GLN A 151 1.68 -9.89 -14.91
N ALA A 152 2.21 -9.17 -13.92
CA ALA A 152 3.50 -8.50 -14.04
C ALA A 152 4.64 -9.49 -14.35
N LYS A 153 4.72 -10.62 -13.63
CA LYS A 153 5.70 -11.69 -13.91
C LYS A 153 5.52 -12.32 -15.30
N GLN A 154 4.31 -12.39 -15.85
CA GLN A 154 4.08 -12.87 -17.22
C GLN A 154 4.59 -11.88 -18.27
N LEU A 155 4.46 -10.57 -18.02
CA LEU A 155 4.89 -9.51 -18.94
C LEU A 155 6.39 -9.20 -18.82
N MET A 156 6.95 -9.34 -17.64
CA MET A 156 8.34 -9.04 -17.31
C MET A 156 8.86 -10.06 -16.27
N PRO A 157 9.29 -11.27 -16.71
CA PRO A 157 9.65 -12.37 -15.80
C PRO A 157 10.74 -12.03 -14.77
N GLU A 158 11.65 -11.13 -15.11
CA GLU A 158 12.76 -10.67 -14.27
C GLU A 158 12.33 -9.65 -13.20
N ILE A 159 11.13 -9.06 -13.29
CA ILE A 159 10.70 -8.04 -12.30
C ILE A 159 10.63 -8.66 -10.91
N THR A 160 11.17 -7.97 -9.93
CA THR A 160 11.05 -8.34 -8.51
C THR A 160 9.64 -8.06 -8.03
N VAL A 161 8.99 -9.04 -7.38
CA VAL A 161 7.63 -8.87 -6.84
C VAL A 161 7.57 -9.19 -5.35
N GLY A 162 6.70 -8.46 -4.65
CA GLY A 162 6.44 -8.65 -3.23
C GLY A 162 4.95 -8.83 -2.95
N ALA A 163 4.58 -9.93 -2.30
CA ALA A 163 3.22 -10.16 -1.85
C ALA A 163 2.93 -9.33 -0.60
N LEU A 164 2.00 -8.37 -0.71
CA LEU A 164 1.41 -7.75 0.47
C LEU A 164 0.40 -8.71 1.08
N VAL A 165 0.51 -8.94 2.37
CA VAL A 165 -0.41 -9.80 3.11
C VAL A 165 -0.93 -9.08 4.34
N TYR A 166 -2.20 -9.28 4.64
CA TYR A 166 -2.82 -8.62 5.79
C TYR A 166 -2.30 -9.16 7.12
N GLY A 167 -1.83 -10.42 7.13
CA GLY A 167 -1.32 -11.06 8.34
C GLY A 167 -2.43 -11.36 9.36
N ALA A 168 -2.19 -11.04 10.62
CA ALA A 168 -3.17 -11.27 11.67
C ALA A 168 -4.37 -10.32 11.54
N VAL A 169 -5.53 -10.87 11.26
CA VAL A 169 -6.79 -10.12 11.04
C VAL A 169 -7.18 -9.25 12.25
N GLU A 170 -6.74 -9.61 13.45
CA GLU A 170 -7.01 -8.82 14.68
C GLU A 170 -6.41 -7.41 14.63
N THR A 171 -5.35 -7.21 13.83
CA THR A 171 -4.70 -5.91 13.64
C THR A 171 -5.36 -5.08 12.55
N MET A 172 -6.11 -5.71 11.65
CA MET A 172 -7.01 -4.98 10.76
C MET A 172 -8.22 -4.51 11.57
N ALA A 173 -8.10 -3.34 12.16
CA ALA A 173 -9.18 -2.71 12.91
C ALA A 173 -10.34 -2.25 12.01
N LEU A 174 -10.89 -3.18 11.23
CA LEU A 174 -12.27 -3.04 10.82
C LEU A 174 -13.10 -3.11 12.11
N PRO A 175 -13.86 -2.08 12.46
CA PRO A 175 -14.65 -2.10 13.67
C PRO A 175 -15.44 -3.41 13.72
N LYS A 176 -15.45 -4.09 14.87
CA LYS A 176 -16.21 -5.33 15.05
C LYS A 176 -17.65 -5.22 14.52
N GLY A 177 -18.26 -4.03 14.69
CA GLY A 177 -19.58 -3.72 14.14
C GLY A 177 -19.65 -3.71 12.61
N LEU A 178 -18.54 -3.48 11.89
CA LEU A 178 -18.55 -3.61 10.42
C LEU A 178 -18.60 -5.07 9.99
N TRP A 179 -17.88 -5.96 10.69
CA TRP A 179 -17.97 -7.40 10.46
C TRP A 179 -19.37 -7.93 10.76
N GLU A 180 -19.97 -7.51 11.88
CA GLU A 180 -21.35 -7.86 12.23
C GLU A 180 -22.36 -7.33 11.19
N PHE A 181 -22.15 -6.14 10.66
CA PHE A 181 -22.97 -5.55 9.59
C PHE A 181 -22.83 -6.32 8.27
N LEU A 182 -21.60 -6.67 7.87
CA LEU A 182 -21.33 -7.44 6.66
C LEU A 182 -21.91 -8.87 6.76
N ASP A 183 -21.82 -9.51 7.94
CA ASP A 183 -22.36 -10.84 8.21
C ASP A 183 -23.91 -10.83 8.22
N MET A 184 -24.52 -9.77 8.73
CA MET A 184 -25.97 -9.55 8.69
C MET A 184 -26.49 -9.36 7.26
N GLN A 185 -25.74 -8.71 6.38
CA GLN A 185 -26.10 -8.55 4.97
C GLN A 185 -25.98 -9.88 4.21
N ASN A 186 -24.97 -10.72 4.51
CA ASN A 186 -24.83 -12.06 3.93
C ASN A 186 -26.00 -13.01 4.26
N SER A 187 -26.65 -12.82 5.41
CA SER A 187 -27.80 -13.63 5.81
C SER A 187 -29.10 -13.25 5.07
N ILE A 188 -29.11 -12.15 4.33
CA ILE A 188 -30.28 -11.63 3.62
C ILE A 188 -30.25 -11.90 2.11
N GLU A 189 -29.05 -12.12 1.52
CA GLU A 189 -28.90 -12.34 0.08
C GLU A 189 -28.16 -13.65 -0.24
N GLU A 190 -28.90 -14.61 -0.79
CA GLU A 190 -28.37 -15.94 -1.24
C GLU A 190 -27.50 -15.86 -2.51
N GLU A 191 -27.09 -14.72 -3.00
CA GLU A 191 -26.27 -14.58 -4.22
C GLU A 191 -25.04 -13.68 -4.03
N ASN A 192 -23.90 -14.30 -4.07
CA ASN A 192 -22.50 -14.04 -4.52
C ASN A 192 -22.06 -12.62 -4.91
N SER A 193 -22.61 -11.55 -4.38
CA SER A 193 -22.08 -10.21 -4.55
C SER A 193 -21.78 -9.56 -3.20
N PHE A 194 -20.63 -8.86 -3.12
CA PHE A 194 -20.43 -7.87 -2.07
C PHE A 194 -21.69 -7.00 -1.99
N PRO A 195 -22.29 -6.77 -0.81
CA PRO A 195 -23.42 -5.89 -0.73
C PRO A 195 -22.99 -4.59 -1.40
N GLN A 196 -23.75 -4.16 -2.41
CA GLN A 196 -23.68 -2.77 -2.81
C GLN A 196 -24.15 -2.03 -1.57
N LEU A 197 -23.21 -1.47 -0.81
CA LEU A 197 -23.59 -0.47 0.16
C LEU A 197 -24.46 0.51 -0.62
N PRO A 198 -25.71 0.77 -0.17
CA PRO A 198 -26.48 1.84 -0.76
C PRO A 198 -25.50 2.99 -0.83
N GLU A 199 -25.45 3.72 -1.96
CA GLU A 199 -24.69 4.95 -2.00
C GLU A 199 -25.13 5.72 -0.78
N LEU A 200 -24.31 5.66 0.27
CA LEU A 200 -24.51 6.43 1.47
C LEU A 200 -24.24 7.85 0.99
N SER A 201 -25.29 8.44 0.39
CA SER A 201 -25.21 9.81 -0.04
C SER A 201 -25.00 10.62 1.22
N VAL A 202 -23.83 11.20 1.30
CA VAL A 202 -23.40 12.08 2.41
C VAL A 202 -24.37 13.25 2.60
N GLU A 203 -25.23 13.51 1.61
CA GLU A 203 -26.24 14.58 1.59
C GLU A 203 -27.28 14.54 2.73
N ASN A 204 -27.39 13.39 3.45
CA ASN A 204 -28.37 13.23 4.52
C ASN A 204 -27.76 13.05 5.92
N VAL A 205 -26.47 13.29 6.11
CA VAL A 205 -25.82 13.16 7.41
C VAL A 205 -25.42 14.54 7.91
N ASP A 206 -26.25 15.10 8.82
CA ASP A 206 -26.06 16.43 9.42
C ASP A 206 -24.83 16.57 10.33
N ASP A 207 -23.99 15.54 10.47
CA ASP A 207 -22.80 15.53 11.31
C ASP A 207 -21.54 15.30 10.47
N GLU A 208 -20.66 16.31 10.41
CA GLU A 208 -19.38 16.25 9.69
C GLU A 208 -18.51 15.04 10.12
N ASN A 209 -18.56 14.64 11.40
CA ASN A 209 -17.82 13.49 11.90
C ASN A 209 -18.38 12.16 11.37
N CYS A 210 -19.71 12.04 11.26
CA CYS A 210 -20.34 10.87 10.67
C CYS A 210 -20.03 10.77 9.17
N SER A 211 -20.05 11.87 8.45
CA SER A 211 -19.74 11.89 7.02
C SER A 211 -18.30 11.47 6.74
N TRP A 212 -17.34 11.91 7.57
CA TRP A 212 -15.94 11.49 7.48
C TRP A 212 -15.76 9.99 7.73
N LEU A 213 -16.40 9.45 8.78
CA LEU A 213 -16.33 8.02 9.10
C LEU A 213 -16.89 7.15 7.97
N ILE A 214 -18.05 7.54 7.42
CA ILE A 214 -18.70 6.84 6.29
C ILE A 214 -17.76 6.82 5.07
N ARG A 215 -17.16 7.95 4.71
CA ARG A 215 -16.20 8.02 3.59
C ARG A 215 -15.01 7.11 3.80
N ARG A 216 -14.41 7.12 4.99
CA ARG A 216 -13.29 6.26 5.34
C ARG A 216 -13.64 4.78 5.25
N LEU A 217 -14.80 4.38 5.77
CA LEU A 217 -15.29 2.99 5.67
C LEU A 217 -15.55 2.59 4.21
N SER A 218 -16.18 3.47 3.43
CA SER A 218 -16.41 3.24 2.00
C SER A 218 -15.11 3.03 1.23
N ASN A 219 -14.09 3.85 1.51
CA ASN A 219 -12.76 3.69 0.90
C ASN A 219 -12.13 2.34 1.28
N GLN A 220 -12.16 1.94 2.56
CA GLN A 220 -11.62 0.65 3.01
C GLN A 220 -12.32 -0.55 2.34
N ILE A 221 -13.64 -0.50 2.23
CA ILE A 221 -14.42 -1.53 1.54
C ILE A 221 -14.08 -1.58 0.06
N SER A 222 -13.95 -0.42 -0.60
CA SER A 222 -13.55 -0.33 -2.01
C SER A 222 -12.17 -0.93 -2.23
N MET A 223 -11.22 -0.68 -1.32
CA MET A 223 -9.88 -1.27 -1.37
C MET A 223 -9.92 -2.79 -1.21
N LEU A 224 -10.71 -3.32 -0.25
CA LEU A 224 -10.87 -4.77 -0.11
C LEU A 224 -11.47 -5.41 -1.36
N ARG A 225 -12.50 -4.80 -1.95
CA ARG A 225 -13.09 -5.28 -3.21
C ARG A 225 -12.10 -5.31 -4.37
N ALA A 226 -11.26 -4.29 -4.47
CA ALA A 226 -10.22 -4.21 -5.49
C ALA A 226 -9.13 -5.26 -5.30
N ASN A 227 -8.82 -5.62 -4.05
CA ASN A 227 -7.83 -6.66 -3.74
C ASN A 227 -8.36 -8.09 -3.94
N PHE A 228 -9.68 -8.28 -3.89
CA PHE A 228 -10.36 -9.57 -4.08
C PHE A 228 -11.52 -9.43 -5.09
N PRO A 229 -11.22 -9.11 -6.36
CA PRO A 229 -12.26 -8.82 -7.36
C PRO A 229 -13.14 -10.05 -7.61
N GLY A 230 -14.47 -9.82 -7.58
CA GLY A 230 -15.47 -10.87 -7.83
C GLY A 230 -15.66 -11.89 -6.71
N GLU A 231 -14.91 -11.80 -5.61
CA GLU A 231 -15.05 -12.70 -4.48
C GLU A 231 -16.25 -12.34 -3.58
N SER A 232 -16.89 -13.36 -3.02
CA SER A 232 -17.89 -13.17 -1.95
C SER A 232 -17.23 -12.75 -0.64
N ILE A 233 -17.97 -12.11 0.27
CA ILE A 233 -17.45 -11.75 1.60
C ILE A 233 -16.90 -12.97 2.33
N THR A 234 -17.60 -14.11 2.28
CA THR A 234 -17.14 -15.36 2.89
C THR A 234 -15.81 -15.83 2.31
N ALA A 235 -15.60 -15.68 1.00
CA ALA A 235 -14.33 -16.01 0.36
C ALA A 235 -13.22 -15.03 0.78
N VAL A 236 -13.51 -13.73 0.84
CA VAL A 236 -12.56 -12.73 1.33
C VAL A 236 -12.14 -13.03 2.78
N LEU A 237 -13.09 -13.32 3.67
CA LEU A 237 -12.77 -13.69 5.05
C LEU A 237 -11.88 -14.93 5.13
N ARG A 238 -12.13 -15.95 4.31
CA ARG A 238 -11.28 -17.13 4.21
C ARG A 238 -9.87 -16.77 3.75
N HIS A 239 -9.73 -15.95 2.72
CA HIS A 239 -8.42 -15.49 2.25
C HIS A 239 -7.67 -14.69 3.32
N LEU A 240 -8.36 -13.88 4.11
CA LEU A 240 -7.75 -13.18 5.24
C LEU A 240 -7.29 -14.14 6.34
N GLU A 241 -8.08 -15.19 6.65
CA GLU A 241 -7.68 -16.25 7.59
C GLU A 241 -6.47 -17.05 7.08
N GLU A 242 -6.44 -17.39 5.79
CA GLU A 242 -5.29 -18.07 5.17
C GLU A 242 -4.00 -17.25 5.28
N GLN A 243 -4.09 -15.93 5.23
CA GLN A 243 -2.97 -14.99 5.36
C GLN A 243 -2.46 -14.83 6.81
N HIS A 244 -3.15 -15.40 7.81
CA HIS A 244 -2.68 -15.43 9.20
C HIS A 244 -1.30 -16.08 9.37
N ASP A 245 -0.97 -17.09 8.56
CA ASP A 245 0.38 -17.62 8.41
C ASP A 245 0.91 -17.25 7.03
N PRO A 246 1.59 -16.10 6.87
CA PRO A 246 2.07 -15.63 5.59
C PRO A 246 2.96 -16.64 4.86
N VAL A 247 3.72 -17.43 5.60
CA VAL A 247 4.62 -18.46 5.02
C VAL A 247 3.83 -19.57 4.34
N LYS A 248 2.78 -20.09 5.00
CA LYS A 248 1.91 -21.09 4.39
C LYS A 248 1.11 -20.52 3.24
N TYR A 249 0.64 -19.28 3.40
CA TYR A 249 -0.14 -18.61 2.38
C TYR A 249 0.65 -18.47 1.07
N ILE A 250 1.87 -17.93 1.11
CA ILE A 250 2.68 -17.78 -0.11
C ILE A 250 3.08 -19.11 -0.75
N GLN A 251 3.17 -20.20 0.04
CA GLN A 251 3.40 -21.56 -0.49
C GLN A 251 2.20 -22.09 -1.28
N SER A 252 1.00 -21.56 -1.06
CA SER A 252 -0.21 -21.94 -1.80
C SER A 252 -0.36 -21.17 -3.13
N LEU A 253 0.39 -20.07 -3.31
CA LEU A 253 0.39 -19.32 -4.56
C LEU A 253 1.01 -20.14 -5.70
N ASP A 254 0.51 -19.96 -6.90
CA ASP A 254 1.04 -20.59 -8.13
C ASP A 254 2.29 -19.90 -8.71
N PHE A 255 2.79 -18.87 -8.02
CA PHE A 255 4.07 -18.21 -8.26
C PHE A 255 4.78 -17.95 -6.94
N LYS A 256 6.08 -17.83 -6.98
CA LYS A 256 6.88 -17.50 -5.80
C LYS A 256 7.16 -15.99 -5.79
N PRO A 257 6.71 -15.24 -4.77
CA PRO A 257 7.14 -13.86 -4.60
C PRO A 257 8.59 -13.79 -4.13
N ASP A 258 9.28 -12.71 -4.47
CA ASP A 258 10.65 -12.43 -4.02
C ASP A 258 10.65 -11.82 -2.61
N TRP A 259 9.55 -11.12 -2.26
CA TRP A 259 9.31 -10.49 -0.96
C TRP A 259 7.94 -10.84 -0.41
N VAL A 260 7.84 -10.88 0.91
CA VAL A 260 6.58 -10.80 1.66
C VAL A 260 6.61 -9.54 2.51
N SER A 261 5.56 -8.75 2.42
CA SER A 261 5.41 -7.53 3.21
C SER A 261 4.08 -7.56 3.96
N CYS A 262 4.13 -7.51 5.29
CA CYS A 262 2.95 -7.61 6.13
C CYS A 262 2.98 -6.62 7.29
N GLU A 263 1.82 -6.44 7.92
CA GLU A 263 1.68 -5.66 9.12
C GLU A 263 2.58 -6.24 10.23
N TYR A 264 3.33 -5.39 10.92
CA TYR A 264 4.47 -5.80 11.75
C TYR A 264 4.11 -6.64 12.99
N HIS A 265 2.90 -6.50 13.54
CA HIS A 265 2.46 -7.35 14.65
C HIS A 265 2.34 -8.83 14.25
N THR A 266 2.18 -9.12 12.97
CA THR A 266 2.18 -10.50 12.44
C THR A 266 3.47 -11.23 12.79
N ALA A 267 4.61 -10.52 12.81
CA ALA A 267 5.90 -11.10 13.17
C ALA A 267 5.92 -11.66 14.60
N TYR A 268 5.20 -11.04 15.54
CA TYR A 268 5.13 -11.49 16.94
C TYR A 268 4.19 -12.66 17.11
N GLN A 269 3.13 -12.73 16.30
CA GLN A 269 2.14 -13.80 16.36
C GLN A 269 2.62 -15.07 15.63
N GLN A 270 3.63 -14.93 14.76
CA GLN A 270 4.21 -16.02 13.96
C GLN A 270 5.70 -16.21 14.24
N PRO A 271 6.08 -16.77 15.41
CA PRO A 271 7.49 -16.95 15.77
C PRO A 271 8.28 -17.70 14.70
N GLY A 272 9.45 -17.21 14.35
CA GLY A 272 10.32 -17.78 13.33
C GLY A 272 9.85 -17.57 11.88
N MET A 273 8.85 -16.68 11.64
CA MET A 273 8.33 -16.38 10.31
C MET A 273 9.45 -15.88 9.36
N VAL A 274 10.23 -14.90 9.81
CA VAL A 274 11.32 -14.32 9.00
C VAL A 274 12.33 -15.41 8.58
N GLN A 275 12.76 -16.25 9.52
CA GLN A 275 13.69 -17.35 9.20
C GLN A 275 13.08 -18.32 8.19
N ARG A 276 11.81 -18.70 8.34
CA ARG A 276 11.12 -19.58 7.38
C ARG A 276 11.03 -18.97 5.98
N LEU A 277 10.81 -17.64 5.88
CA LEU A 277 10.85 -16.91 4.61
C LEU A 277 12.26 -16.94 4.00
N HIS A 278 13.29 -16.65 4.79
CA HIS A 278 14.69 -16.71 4.36
C HIS A 278 15.08 -18.12 3.89
N ASP A 279 14.65 -19.17 4.57
CA ASP A 279 14.90 -20.57 4.16
C ASP A 279 14.28 -20.89 2.79
N MET A 280 13.23 -20.16 2.41
CA MET A 280 12.63 -20.23 1.08
C MET A 280 13.28 -19.28 0.07
N GLY A 281 14.26 -18.47 0.49
CA GLY A 281 14.86 -17.42 -0.33
C GLY A 281 13.87 -16.28 -0.64
N VAL A 282 12.99 -15.97 0.31
CA VAL A 282 12.02 -14.88 0.25
C VAL A 282 12.39 -13.84 1.32
N LYS A 283 12.42 -12.57 0.96
CA LYS A 283 12.72 -11.47 1.87
C LYS A 283 11.48 -11.04 2.65
N ALA A 284 11.70 -10.53 3.87
CA ALA A 284 10.66 -10.08 4.78
C ALA A 284 10.69 -8.56 4.97
N SER A 285 9.55 -7.91 4.77
CA SER A 285 9.33 -6.48 5.01
C SER A 285 8.14 -6.28 5.93
N PHE A 286 8.19 -5.25 6.78
CA PHE A 286 7.13 -4.97 7.75
C PHE A 286 6.68 -3.52 7.71
N TRP A 287 5.35 -3.30 7.71
CA TRP A 287 4.69 -2.00 7.70
C TRP A 287 3.58 -1.92 8.76
N THR A 288 3.19 -0.78 9.28
CA THR A 288 3.89 0.48 9.22
C THR A 288 4.52 0.72 10.59
N VAL A 289 5.84 0.80 10.66
CA VAL A 289 6.59 0.83 11.93
C VAL A 289 7.04 2.25 12.24
N ASP A 290 6.31 2.93 13.10
CA ASP A 290 6.50 4.35 13.40
C ASP A 290 6.98 4.61 14.84
N THR A 291 7.22 3.55 15.61
CA THR A 291 7.60 3.65 17.04
C THR A 291 8.94 2.97 17.32
N GLU A 292 9.66 3.51 18.29
CA GLU A 292 10.91 2.94 18.79
C GLU A 292 10.74 1.51 19.30
N GLU A 293 9.61 1.24 19.98
CA GLU A 293 9.26 -0.09 20.48
C GLU A 293 9.10 -1.09 19.32
N GLY A 294 8.36 -0.74 18.27
CA GLY A 294 8.19 -1.57 17.08
C GLY A 294 9.51 -1.90 16.38
N VAL A 295 10.45 -0.93 16.30
CA VAL A 295 11.79 -1.17 15.77
C VAL A 295 12.58 -2.13 16.66
N LYS A 296 12.57 -1.92 17.99
CA LYS A 296 13.26 -2.79 18.95
C LYS A 296 12.73 -4.21 18.93
N ASP A 297 11.44 -4.38 18.78
CA ASP A 297 10.80 -5.70 18.75
C ASP A 297 11.09 -6.45 17.45
N LEU A 298 11.20 -5.73 16.32
CA LEU A 298 11.57 -6.33 15.03
C LEU A 298 13.07 -6.62 14.89
N TRP A 299 13.93 -5.85 15.58
CA TRP A 299 15.38 -5.97 15.44
C TRP A 299 15.92 -7.38 15.63
N PRO A 300 15.53 -8.15 16.67
CA PRO A 300 16.00 -9.54 16.85
C PRO A 300 15.55 -10.50 15.76
N LEU A 301 14.51 -10.17 15.01
CA LEU A 301 13.95 -11.01 13.93
C LEU A 301 14.72 -10.85 12.63
N GLN A 302 15.57 -9.83 12.51
CA GLN A 302 16.39 -9.53 11.34
C GLN A 302 15.58 -9.41 10.03
N PRO A 303 14.57 -8.53 9.96
CA PRO A 303 13.84 -8.31 8.71
C PRO A 303 14.75 -7.71 7.64
N ASP A 304 14.41 -7.88 6.37
CA ASP A 304 15.14 -7.27 5.26
C ASP A 304 14.80 -5.78 5.10
N ALA A 305 13.55 -5.39 5.43
CA ALA A 305 13.13 -3.99 5.37
C ALA A 305 12.11 -3.63 6.46
N ILE A 306 12.14 -2.36 6.85
CA ILE A 306 11.15 -1.68 7.69
C ILE A 306 10.55 -0.55 6.89
N VAL A 307 9.23 -0.57 6.71
CA VAL A 307 8.45 0.46 6.02
C VAL A 307 7.84 1.38 7.06
N THR A 308 8.09 2.70 6.95
CA THR A 308 7.75 3.68 8.00
C THR A 308 7.36 5.04 7.45
N ASN A 309 6.45 5.73 8.13
CA ASN A 309 6.15 7.14 7.89
C ASN A 309 7.25 8.08 8.42
N ARG A 310 8.12 7.55 9.29
CA ARG A 310 9.15 8.32 10.02
C ARG A 310 10.56 7.81 9.76
N PRO A 311 11.03 7.83 8.49
CA PRO A 311 12.36 7.34 8.17
C PRO A 311 13.48 8.08 8.94
N ASP A 312 13.26 9.35 9.29
CA ASP A 312 14.13 10.14 10.15
C ASP A 312 14.38 9.46 11.51
N ARG A 313 13.30 9.07 12.19
CA ARG A 313 13.38 8.48 13.54
C ARG A 313 13.82 7.03 13.51
N VAL A 314 13.30 6.24 12.55
CA VAL A 314 13.70 4.84 12.44
C VAL A 314 15.19 4.70 12.15
N ARG A 315 15.77 5.60 11.34
CA ARG A 315 17.23 5.65 11.11
C ARG A 315 18.02 5.87 12.40
N GLU A 316 17.57 6.79 13.26
CA GLU A 316 18.19 7.04 14.56
C GLU A 316 18.12 5.80 15.47
N TRP A 317 16.93 5.19 15.63
CA TRP A 317 16.71 4.02 16.47
C TRP A 317 17.49 2.79 16.01
N VAL A 318 17.56 2.56 14.69
CA VAL A 318 18.38 1.48 14.12
C VAL A 318 19.86 1.70 14.41
N ALA A 319 20.38 2.92 14.24
CA ALA A 319 21.78 3.24 14.55
C ALA A 319 22.12 3.06 16.05
N GLU A 320 21.18 3.35 16.96
CA GLU A 320 21.36 3.11 18.38
C GLU A 320 21.44 1.60 18.71
N LEU A 321 20.65 0.76 18.03
CA LEU A 321 20.68 -0.69 18.21
C LEU A 321 21.97 -1.30 17.66
N GLU A 322 22.45 -0.84 16.50
CA GLU A 322 23.75 -1.27 15.93
C GLU A 322 24.94 -0.96 16.87
N MET A 323 24.90 0.14 17.61
CA MET A 323 25.96 0.49 18.58
C MET A 323 25.93 -0.35 19.86
N GLN A 324 24.86 -1.11 20.11
CA GLN A 324 24.69 -1.94 21.30
C GLN A 324 25.10 -3.42 21.05
N GLU A 325 25.29 -3.81 19.81
CA GLU A 325 25.82 -5.13 19.41
C GLU A 325 27.37 -5.13 19.36
#